data_85e831584fcf9b8ae2027e6eb604526a
#
_entry.id   85e831584fcf9b8ae2027e6eb604526a
#
_cell.length_a   1.000
_cell.length_b   1.000
_cell.length_c   1.000
_cell.angle_alpha   90.00
_cell.angle_beta   90.00
_cell.angle_gamma   90.00
#
_symmetry.space_group_name_H-M   'P 1'
#
loop_
_entity.id
_entity.type
_entity.pdbx_description
1 polymer ?
#
loop_
_entity_poly.entity_id
_entity_poly.type
_entity_poly.pdbx_seq_one_letter_code
_entity_poly.pdbx_strand_id
1 'polypeptide(L)'
;MDLLNAMPPMLTGGEMIDSVTEQDAVWAPVPEKFEAGTQDAAGIFATGAALDYLVNTVGYENIQAREQALVHYLMGELMQLDFVQIIGSIYWDNHHGVVSFNVKGIHPHDVASIMDMDGVCIRAGHHCAQPLLTWLASRTLPAAAPAWPSTTTRPDIDKFIAGLHHVWSTFNG
;
A
#
# COMPACT_ATOMS: atom_id res chain seq x y z
N MET A 1 -11.26 -22.57 -15.46
CA MET A 1 -10.58 -23.88 -15.40
C MET A 1 -9.70 -24.11 -16.62
N ASP A 2 -10.15 -23.86 -17.83
CA ASP A 2 -9.37 -24.16 -19.07
C ASP A 2 -8.03 -23.43 -19.13
N LEU A 3 -7.98 -22.18 -18.70
CA LEU A 3 -6.75 -21.39 -18.64
C LEU A 3 -5.73 -22.00 -17.66
N LEU A 4 -6.16 -22.36 -16.46
CA LEU A 4 -5.29 -22.97 -15.46
C LEU A 4 -4.75 -24.33 -15.92
N ASN A 5 -5.58 -25.12 -16.60
CA ASN A 5 -5.13 -26.38 -17.18
C ASN A 5 -4.05 -26.19 -18.25
N ALA A 6 -4.14 -25.12 -19.04
CA ALA A 6 -3.18 -24.81 -20.10
C ALA A 6 -1.87 -24.19 -19.58
N MET A 7 -1.87 -23.54 -18.42
CA MET A 7 -0.68 -22.89 -17.85
C MET A 7 0.30 -23.93 -17.29
N PRO A 8 1.63 -23.75 -17.49
CA PRO A 8 2.63 -24.53 -16.78
C PRO A 8 2.70 -24.07 -15.30
N PRO A 9 3.08 -24.96 -14.35
CA PRO A 9 3.36 -24.54 -12.99
C PRO A 9 4.62 -23.66 -12.94
N MET A 10 4.65 -22.68 -12.03
CA MET A 10 5.83 -21.82 -11.81
C MET A 10 6.84 -22.46 -10.87
N LEU A 11 6.36 -23.18 -9.87
CA LEU A 11 7.18 -23.90 -8.89
C LEU A 11 6.88 -25.38 -9.00
N THR A 12 7.89 -26.21 -8.76
CA THR A 12 7.77 -27.66 -8.77
C THR A 12 8.23 -28.22 -7.42
N GLY A 13 7.59 -29.33 -6.99
CA GLY A 13 7.90 -29.98 -5.72
C GLY A 13 6.99 -31.16 -5.46
N GLY A 14 7.00 -31.68 -4.24
CA GLY A 14 6.10 -32.74 -3.81
C GLY A 14 4.63 -32.33 -3.91
N GLU A 15 3.73 -33.32 -3.99
CA GLU A 15 2.27 -33.18 -3.97
C GLU A 15 1.65 -32.63 -5.27
N MET A 16 2.40 -31.87 -6.09
CA MET A 16 1.88 -31.21 -7.30
C MET A 16 2.08 -32.02 -8.58
N ILE A 17 2.65 -33.21 -8.49
CA ILE A 17 2.91 -34.14 -9.60
C ILE A 17 2.18 -35.46 -9.36
N ASP A 18 1.68 -36.04 -10.44
CA ASP A 18 1.08 -37.38 -10.45
C ASP A 18 2.16 -38.44 -10.69
N SER A 19 3.03 -38.21 -11.67
CA SER A 19 4.19 -39.06 -11.96
C SER A 19 5.36 -38.25 -12.54
N VAL A 20 6.59 -38.73 -12.34
CA VAL A 20 7.81 -38.09 -12.83
C VAL A 20 8.81 -39.14 -13.35
N THR A 21 9.48 -38.78 -14.42
CA THR A 21 10.63 -39.54 -14.98
C THR A 21 11.86 -38.63 -15.02
N GLU A 22 12.99 -39.14 -15.50
CA GLU A 22 14.20 -38.32 -15.69
C GLU A 22 14.02 -37.18 -16.72
N GLN A 23 13.08 -37.30 -17.63
CA GLN A 23 12.88 -36.39 -18.76
C GLN A 23 11.55 -35.64 -18.73
N ASP A 24 10.55 -36.14 -18.00
CA ASP A 24 9.20 -35.59 -18.06
C ASP A 24 8.44 -35.75 -16.75
N ALA A 25 7.37 -34.99 -16.59
CA ALA A 25 6.47 -35.04 -15.43
C ALA A 25 5.01 -34.90 -15.85
N VAL A 26 4.15 -35.67 -15.23
CA VAL A 26 2.70 -35.51 -15.29
C VAL A 26 2.25 -34.74 -14.06
N TRP A 27 1.63 -33.60 -14.27
CA TRP A 27 1.18 -32.73 -13.20
C TRP A 27 -0.13 -33.24 -12.59
N ALA A 28 -0.29 -33.05 -11.30
CA ALA A 28 -1.57 -33.25 -10.62
C ALA A 28 -2.68 -32.36 -11.23
N PRO A 29 -3.96 -32.69 -11.05
CA PRO A 29 -5.05 -31.79 -11.44
C PRO A 29 -4.94 -30.41 -10.80
N VAL A 30 -5.64 -29.43 -11.34
CA VAL A 30 -5.82 -28.12 -10.72
C VAL A 30 -6.80 -28.27 -9.55
N PRO A 31 -6.52 -27.69 -8.34
CA PRO A 31 -5.51 -26.67 -8.03
C PRO A 31 -4.13 -27.22 -7.63
N GLU A 32 -3.98 -28.49 -7.28
CA GLU A 32 -2.76 -29.10 -6.73
C GLU A 32 -1.55 -28.90 -7.63
N LYS A 33 -1.74 -28.85 -8.94
CA LYS A 33 -0.72 -28.52 -9.95
C LYS A 33 0.09 -27.24 -9.60
N PHE A 34 -0.48 -26.29 -8.88
CA PHE A 34 0.14 -25.02 -8.52
C PHE A 34 0.57 -24.94 -7.04
N GLU A 35 0.41 -26.03 -6.28
CA GLU A 35 0.68 -26.11 -4.86
C GLU A 35 1.89 -27.01 -4.58
N ALA A 36 3.09 -26.49 -4.89
CA ALA A 36 4.34 -27.25 -4.77
C ALA A 36 4.80 -27.35 -3.31
N GLY A 37 4.98 -28.58 -2.82
CA GLY A 37 5.47 -28.89 -1.47
C GLY A 37 4.40 -28.80 -0.38
N THR A 38 4.79 -29.03 0.86
CA THR A 38 3.88 -28.95 2.01
C THR A 38 3.38 -27.53 2.19
N GLN A 39 2.08 -27.35 2.16
CA GLN A 39 1.45 -26.04 2.29
C GLN A 39 1.58 -25.50 3.72
N ASP A 40 1.66 -24.17 3.86
CA ASP A 40 1.64 -23.49 5.16
C ASP A 40 0.21 -23.48 5.75
N ALA A 41 -0.19 -24.62 6.30
CA ALA A 41 -1.51 -24.78 6.88
C ALA A 41 -1.77 -23.80 8.05
N ALA A 42 -0.73 -23.44 8.81
CA ALA A 42 -0.85 -22.50 9.92
C ALA A 42 -1.13 -21.07 9.41
N GLY A 43 -0.40 -20.63 8.38
CA GLY A 43 -0.61 -19.33 7.75
C GLY A 43 -1.97 -19.24 7.04
N ILE A 44 -2.40 -20.30 6.36
CA ILE A 44 -3.72 -20.38 5.72
C ILE A 44 -4.83 -20.25 6.76
N PHE A 45 -4.76 -20.99 7.87
CA PHE A 45 -5.72 -20.90 8.96
C PHE A 45 -5.74 -19.50 9.60
N ALA A 46 -4.57 -18.94 9.87
CA ALA A 46 -4.43 -17.59 10.44
C ALA A 46 -4.99 -16.51 9.50
N THR A 47 -4.81 -16.66 8.19
CA THR A 47 -5.41 -15.76 7.18
C THR A 47 -6.93 -15.82 7.24
N GLY A 48 -7.50 -17.03 7.33
CA GLY A 48 -8.96 -17.22 7.50
C GLY A 48 -9.49 -16.52 8.76
N ALA A 49 -8.82 -16.69 9.89
CA ALA A 49 -9.19 -16.03 11.15
C ALA A 49 -9.07 -14.49 11.06
N ALA A 50 -8.04 -13.97 10.38
CA ALA A 50 -7.90 -12.52 10.15
C ALA A 50 -9.03 -11.96 9.27
N LEU A 51 -9.40 -12.67 8.20
CA LEU A 51 -10.54 -12.31 7.35
C LEU A 51 -11.86 -12.33 8.12
N ASP A 52 -12.11 -13.35 8.92
CA ASP A 52 -13.30 -13.43 9.77
C ASP A 52 -13.38 -12.25 10.75
N TYR A 53 -12.24 -11.86 11.34
CA TYR A 53 -12.16 -10.68 12.21
C TYR A 53 -12.52 -9.40 11.45
N LEU A 54 -11.94 -9.18 10.27
CA LEU A 54 -12.20 -7.99 9.46
C LEU A 54 -13.66 -7.93 8.98
N VAL A 55 -14.23 -9.05 8.55
CA VAL A 55 -15.59 -9.11 7.99
C VAL A 55 -16.63 -9.06 9.09
N ASN A 56 -16.49 -9.92 10.12
CA ASN A 56 -17.56 -10.20 11.06
C ASN A 56 -17.45 -9.38 12.36
N THR A 57 -16.24 -8.94 12.75
CA THR A 57 -16.02 -8.16 13.97
C THR A 57 -15.90 -6.68 13.69
N VAL A 58 -15.05 -6.29 12.73
CA VAL A 58 -14.83 -4.88 12.37
C VAL A 58 -15.91 -4.39 11.39
N GLY A 59 -16.12 -5.11 10.31
CA GLY A 59 -17.03 -4.80 9.21
C GLY A 59 -16.39 -3.85 8.18
N TYR A 60 -16.45 -4.20 6.91
CA TYR A 60 -15.90 -3.39 5.82
C TYR A 60 -16.51 -1.99 5.74
N GLU A 61 -17.80 -1.85 6.02
CA GLU A 61 -18.48 -0.55 6.02
C GLU A 61 -17.90 0.39 7.09
N ASN A 62 -17.57 -0.14 8.27
CA ASN A 62 -16.94 0.62 9.34
C ASN A 62 -15.51 1.04 8.97
N ILE A 63 -14.75 0.15 8.32
CA ILE A 63 -13.41 0.46 7.81
C ILE A 63 -13.50 1.59 6.79
N GLN A 64 -14.38 1.45 5.80
CA GLN A 64 -14.57 2.44 4.75
C GLN A 64 -15.00 3.81 5.32
N ALA A 65 -15.99 3.82 6.21
CA ALA A 65 -16.47 5.06 6.82
C ALA A 65 -15.35 5.77 7.62
N ARG A 66 -14.53 5.01 8.34
CA ARG A 66 -13.40 5.55 9.09
C ARG A 66 -12.31 6.08 8.16
N GLU A 67 -11.91 5.33 7.14
CA GLU A 67 -10.93 5.77 6.15
C GLU A 67 -11.38 7.05 5.46
N GLN A 68 -12.62 7.11 5.00
CA GLN A 68 -13.17 8.32 4.38
C GLN A 68 -13.15 9.54 5.31
N ALA A 69 -13.51 9.35 6.59
CA ALA A 69 -13.48 10.44 7.56
C ALA A 69 -12.06 10.97 7.81
N LEU A 70 -11.06 10.08 7.88
CA LEU A 70 -9.66 10.46 8.06
C LEU A 70 -9.08 11.11 6.81
N VAL A 71 -9.36 10.55 5.63
CA VAL A 71 -8.92 11.13 4.35
C VAL A 71 -9.54 12.49 4.11
N HIS A 72 -10.84 12.65 4.39
CA HIS A 72 -11.50 13.96 4.28
C HIS A 72 -10.83 15.01 5.17
N TYR A 73 -10.54 14.64 6.43
CA TYR A 73 -9.84 15.52 7.36
C TYR A 73 -8.43 15.87 6.86
N LEU A 74 -7.64 14.87 6.49
CA LEU A 74 -6.29 15.05 5.96
C LEU A 74 -6.25 15.94 4.71
N MET A 75 -7.12 15.66 3.75
CA MET A 75 -7.18 16.44 2.50
C MET A 75 -7.55 17.90 2.78
N GLY A 76 -8.47 18.14 3.73
CA GLY A 76 -8.82 19.49 4.18
C GLY A 76 -7.61 20.26 4.73
N GLU A 77 -6.77 19.62 5.53
CA GLU A 77 -5.55 20.23 6.06
C GLU A 77 -4.47 20.41 4.99
N LEU A 78 -4.22 19.39 4.15
CA LEU A 78 -3.22 19.47 3.08
C LEU A 78 -3.53 20.57 2.05
N MET A 79 -4.78 20.77 1.72
CA MET A 79 -5.20 21.81 0.77
C MET A 79 -4.97 23.25 1.27
N GLN A 80 -4.74 23.45 2.58
CA GLN A 80 -4.38 24.73 3.16
C GLN A 80 -2.88 25.02 3.07
N LEU A 81 -2.05 24.00 2.74
CA LEU A 81 -0.61 24.12 2.65
C LEU A 81 -0.19 24.44 1.21
N ASP A 82 0.10 25.69 0.91
CA ASP A 82 0.48 26.16 -0.42
C ASP A 82 1.79 25.56 -0.93
N PHE A 83 2.62 25.04 -0.03
CA PHE A 83 3.87 24.36 -0.35
C PHE A 83 3.71 22.85 -0.60
N VAL A 84 2.52 22.28 -0.41
CA VAL A 84 2.23 20.87 -0.68
C VAL A 84 1.52 20.72 -2.04
N GLN A 85 1.93 19.72 -2.80
CA GLN A 85 1.29 19.31 -4.04
C GLN A 85 0.72 17.91 -3.87
N ILE A 86 -0.60 17.76 -3.92
CA ILE A 86 -1.27 16.46 -3.93
C ILE A 86 -1.07 15.82 -5.31
N ILE A 87 -0.73 14.54 -5.33
CA ILE A 87 -0.56 13.75 -6.55
C ILE A 87 -1.83 12.91 -6.75
N GLY A 88 -2.47 13.08 -7.90
CA GLY A 88 -3.73 12.41 -8.24
C GLY A 88 -4.94 13.31 -8.03
N SER A 89 -6.05 12.75 -7.60
CA SER A 89 -7.30 13.48 -7.39
C SER A 89 -7.20 14.47 -6.22
N ILE A 90 -7.79 15.64 -6.38
CA ILE A 90 -7.99 16.59 -5.28
C ILE A 90 -9.29 16.32 -4.50
N TYR A 91 -10.13 15.41 -4.99
CA TYR A 91 -11.38 15.03 -4.34
C TYR A 91 -11.12 13.88 -3.38
N TRP A 92 -11.46 14.09 -2.11
CA TRP A 92 -11.19 13.13 -1.03
C TRP A 92 -11.90 11.78 -1.21
N ASP A 93 -13.06 11.76 -1.85
CA ASP A 93 -13.87 10.56 -2.12
C ASP A 93 -13.22 9.60 -3.14
N ASN A 94 -12.19 10.07 -3.85
CA ASN A 94 -11.39 9.24 -4.75
C ASN A 94 -10.14 8.63 -4.08
N HIS A 95 -9.98 8.80 -2.76
CA HIS A 95 -8.86 8.26 -2.00
C HIS A 95 -9.33 7.16 -1.03
N HIS A 96 -8.54 6.12 -0.90
CA HIS A 96 -8.80 4.96 -0.04
C HIS A 96 -7.59 4.70 0.87
N GLY A 97 -7.52 5.42 1.99
CA GLY A 97 -6.49 5.24 3.02
C GLY A 97 -5.05 5.64 2.63
N VAL A 98 -4.83 6.18 1.42
CA VAL A 98 -3.50 6.66 0.97
C VAL A 98 -3.65 7.98 0.24
N VAL A 99 -2.79 8.95 0.57
CA VAL A 99 -2.67 10.23 -0.14
C VAL A 99 -1.23 10.44 -0.54
N SER A 100 -0.97 10.55 -1.84
CA SER A 100 0.37 10.83 -2.36
C SER A 100 0.56 12.34 -2.54
N PHE A 101 1.71 12.85 -2.13
CA PHE A 101 2.01 14.27 -2.18
C PHE A 101 3.50 14.55 -2.43
N ASN A 102 3.83 15.78 -2.79
CA ASN A 102 5.19 16.31 -2.79
C ASN A 102 5.23 17.61 -1.98
N VAL A 103 6.37 17.91 -1.36
CA VAL A 103 6.68 19.24 -0.82
C VAL A 103 7.51 19.99 -1.86
N LYS A 104 7.10 21.21 -2.21
CA LYS A 104 7.73 21.99 -3.29
C LYS A 104 9.22 22.22 -3.02
N GLY A 105 10.05 21.83 -3.97
CA GLY A 105 11.49 22.03 -3.92
C GLY A 105 12.27 21.12 -2.96
N ILE A 106 11.61 20.23 -2.23
CA ILE A 106 12.26 19.34 -1.26
C ILE A 106 12.15 17.89 -1.77
N HIS A 107 13.27 17.17 -1.68
CA HIS A 107 13.30 15.78 -2.12
C HIS A 107 12.49 14.89 -1.14
N PRO A 108 11.66 13.96 -1.62
CA PRO A 108 10.81 13.13 -0.75
C PRO A 108 11.55 12.30 0.30
N HIS A 109 12.80 11.90 0.04
CA HIS A 109 13.63 11.24 1.05
C HIS A 109 13.99 12.18 2.21
N ASP A 110 14.24 13.46 1.94
CA ASP A 110 14.53 14.45 2.98
C ASP A 110 13.26 14.73 3.79
N VAL A 111 12.10 14.84 3.12
CA VAL A 111 10.79 14.91 3.78
C VAL A 111 10.61 13.73 4.73
N ALA A 112 10.81 12.50 4.24
CA ALA A 112 10.64 11.29 5.04
C ALA A 112 11.62 11.23 6.22
N SER A 113 12.88 11.64 6.03
CA SER A 113 13.90 11.63 7.08
C SER A 113 13.59 12.60 8.21
N ILE A 114 13.11 13.82 7.90
CA ILE A 114 12.71 14.78 8.93
C ILE A 114 11.43 14.33 9.63
N MET A 115 10.45 13.83 8.89
CA MET A 115 9.21 13.30 9.46
C MET A 115 9.47 12.12 10.41
N ASP A 116 10.45 11.26 10.09
CA ASP A 116 10.85 10.14 10.95
C ASP A 116 11.45 10.62 12.28
N MET A 117 12.26 11.69 12.26
CA MET A 117 12.76 12.30 13.49
C MET A 117 11.64 12.85 14.38
N ASP A 118 10.54 13.29 13.77
CA ASP A 118 9.32 13.70 14.48
C ASP A 118 8.44 12.52 14.88
N GLY A 119 8.85 11.28 14.58
CA GLY A 119 8.09 10.06 14.86
C GLY A 119 6.85 9.91 13.99
N VAL A 120 6.92 10.38 12.74
CA VAL A 120 5.89 10.22 11.71
C VAL A 120 6.45 9.42 10.54
N CYS A 121 6.00 8.20 10.39
CA CYS A 121 6.44 7.30 9.33
C CYS A 121 5.67 7.55 8.04
N ILE A 122 6.40 7.91 6.98
CA ILE A 122 5.85 8.01 5.62
C ILE A 122 6.71 7.21 4.64
N ARG A 123 6.14 6.82 3.52
CA ARG A 123 6.88 6.16 2.46
C ARG A 123 7.31 7.19 1.42
N ALA A 124 8.59 7.18 1.04
CA ALA A 124 9.13 8.00 -0.04
C ALA A 124 9.57 7.14 -1.23
N GLY A 125 9.41 7.64 -2.45
CA GLY A 125 9.87 6.98 -3.67
C GLY A 125 8.76 6.80 -4.72
N HIS A 126 9.02 5.95 -5.69
CA HIS A 126 8.10 5.72 -6.82
C HIS A 126 6.92 4.79 -6.50
N HIS A 127 6.85 4.21 -5.30
CA HIS A 127 5.77 3.30 -4.86
C HIS A 127 5.52 2.13 -5.81
N CYS A 128 6.58 1.62 -6.47
CA CYS A 128 6.52 0.59 -7.51
C CYS A 128 5.72 1.00 -8.77
N ALA A 129 5.46 2.30 -8.96
CA ALA A 129 4.62 2.85 -10.02
C ALA A 129 5.30 4.00 -10.77
N GLN A 130 6.60 3.87 -11.06
CA GLN A 130 7.40 4.95 -11.69
C GLN A 130 6.78 5.49 -12.99
N PRO A 131 6.25 4.67 -13.93
CA PRO A 131 5.64 5.20 -15.14
C PRO A 131 4.39 6.05 -14.84
N LEU A 132 3.56 5.64 -13.88
CA LEU A 132 2.38 6.38 -13.45
C LEU A 132 2.77 7.72 -12.81
N LEU A 133 3.72 7.73 -11.90
CA LEU A 133 4.18 8.96 -11.25
C LEU A 133 4.82 9.92 -12.26
N THR A 134 5.58 9.41 -13.22
CA THR A 134 6.14 10.22 -14.30
C THR A 134 5.04 10.86 -15.15
N TRP A 135 3.97 10.14 -15.42
CA TRP A 135 2.83 10.67 -16.18
C TRP A 135 2.01 11.69 -15.37
N LEU A 136 1.72 11.40 -14.10
CA LEU A 136 0.94 12.29 -13.22
C LEU A 136 1.68 13.57 -12.84
N ALA A 137 2.97 13.45 -12.56
CA ALA A 137 3.76 14.53 -11.99
C ALA A 137 4.53 15.35 -13.04
N SER A 138 4.47 14.98 -14.34
CA SER A 138 5.04 15.69 -15.49
C SER A 138 6.40 16.37 -15.22
N ARG A 139 7.37 15.65 -14.58
CA ARG A 139 8.77 16.04 -14.26
C ARG A 139 9.11 16.25 -12.78
N THR A 140 8.26 15.94 -11.83
CA THR A 140 8.58 16.04 -10.40
C THR A 140 9.04 14.70 -9.81
N LEU A 141 9.87 14.80 -8.78
CA LEU A 141 10.50 13.72 -8.02
C LEU A 141 9.46 12.75 -7.42
N PRO A 142 9.88 11.54 -7.01
CA PRO A 142 9.01 10.54 -6.41
C PRO A 142 8.19 11.09 -5.23
N ALA A 143 6.93 10.67 -5.14
CA ALA A 143 5.99 11.14 -4.13
C ALA A 143 6.30 10.57 -2.73
N ALA A 144 5.96 11.31 -1.70
CA ALA A 144 5.79 10.79 -0.34
C ALA A 144 4.31 10.41 -0.13
N ALA A 145 4.05 9.32 0.56
CA ALA A 145 2.70 8.86 0.84
C ALA A 145 2.57 8.34 2.28
N PRO A 146 1.72 8.93 3.10
CA PRO A 146 1.27 8.27 4.32
C PRO A 146 0.24 7.20 3.96
N ALA A 147 0.37 6.04 4.57
CA ALA A 147 -0.65 5.00 4.57
C ALA A 147 -1.31 4.95 5.96
N TRP A 148 -2.62 4.93 6.00
CA TRP A 148 -3.37 5.03 7.25
C TRP A 148 -3.94 3.67 7.65
N PRO A 149 -3.33 2.97 8.62
CA PRO A 149 -3.97 1.80 9.21
C PRO A 149 -5.26 2.18 9.93
N SER A 150 -6.15 1.23 10.13
CA SER A 150 -7.41 1.41 10.86
C SER A 150 -7.24 1.97 12.28
N THR A 151 -6.02 1.92 12.82
CA THR A 151 -5.64 2.45 14.14
C THR A 151 -5.29 3.93 14.13
N THR A 152 -5.06 4.56 12.97
CA THR A 152 -4.74 5.99 12.85
C THR A 152 -5.88 6.86 13.40
N THR A 153 -5.50 7.95 14.07
CA THR A 153 -6.41 8.92 14.69
C THR A 153 -6.22 10.32 14.11
N ARG A 154 -7.14 11.25 14.42
CA ARG A 154 -6.95 12.66 14.03
C ARG A 154 -5.67 13.28 14.62
N PRO A 155 -5.32 13.08 15.91
CA PRO A 155 -4.04 13.55 16.44
C PRO A 155 -2.80 13.07 15.67
N ASP A 156 -2.84 11.88 15.05
CA ASP A 156 -1.74 11.40 14.20
C ASP A 156 -1.66 12.22 12.91
N ILE A 157 -2.80 12.61 12.34
CA ILE A 157 -2.87 13.53 11.20
C ILE A 157 -2.37 14.92 11.60
N ASP A 158 -2.77 15.46 12.75
CA ASP A 158 -2.30 16.75 13.23
C ASP A 158 -0.78 16.76 13.41
N LYS A 159 -0.22 15.65 13.93
CA LYS A 159 1.23 15.45 14.04
C LYS A 159 1.91 15.41 12.67
N PHE A 160 1.30 14.73 11.70
CA PHE A 160 1.78 14.71 10.33
C PHE A 160 1.80 16.12 9.71
N ILE A 161 0.74 16.90 9.86
CA ILE A 161 0.67 18.28 9.36
C ILE A 161 1.74 19.17 10.03
N ALA A 162 1.91 19.05 11.36
CA ALA A 162 2.98 19.76 12.09
C ALA A 162 4.37 19.38 11.57
N GLY A 163 4.61 18.10 11.27
CA GLY A 163 5.85 17.62 10.65
C GLY A 163 6.10 18.21 9.26
N LEU A 164 5.06 18.39 8.45
CA LEU A 164 5.19 19.08 7.15
C LEU A 164 5.61 20.55 7.29
N HIS A 165 5.09 21.25 8.27
CA HIS A 165 5.54 22.61 8.61
C HIS A 165 7.00 22.62 9.08
N HIS A 166 7.43 21.64 9.88
CA HIS A 166 8.82 21.49 10.30
C HIS A 166 9.75 21.25 9.11
N VAL A 167 9.36 20.32 8.20
CA VAL A 167 10.09 20.09 6.95
C VAL A 167 10.23 21.40 6.17
N TRP A 168 9.13 22.11 5.96
CA TRP A 168 9.15 23.36 5.18
C TRP A 168 10.06 24.41 5.80
N SER A 169 9.96 24.63 7.11
CA SER A 169 10.79 25.60 7.82
C SER A 169 12.28 25.26 7.82
N THR A 170 12.64 23.97 7.81
CA THR A 170 14.04 23.52 7.77
C THR A 170 14.74 23.95 6.48
N PHE A 171 14.04 24.02 5.35
CA PHE A 171 14.61 24.36 4.04
C PHE A 171 14.35 25.80 3.60
N ASN A 172 13.39 26.52 4.21
CA ASN A 172 12.92 27.83 3.79
C ASN A 172 12.85 28.87 4.93
N GLY A 173 13.34 28.52 6.11
CA GLY A 173 13.35 29.37 7.32
C GLY A 173 14.56 30.27 7.44
#